data_540099929f69f03f1127be62f040eb9f
#
_entry.id   540099929f69f03f1127be62f040eb9f
#
_cell.length_a   1.000
_cell.length_b   1.000
_cell.length_c   1.000
_cell.angle_alpha   90.00
_cell.angle_beta   90.00
_cell.angle_gamma   90.00
#
_symmetry.space_group_name_H-M   'P 1'
#
loop_
_entity.id
_entity.type
_entity.pdbx_description
1 polymer ?
#
loop_
_entity_poly.entity_id
_entity_poly.type
_entity_poly.pdbx_seq_one_letter_code
_entity_poly.pdbx_strand_id
1 'polypeptide(L)'
;MEPERIELSQRERDRLKVLHEVERGHLTQVDGARRLQLSDRQVRRLLVRVRAEGDRGVVHRLRGQPSNRKREATVQERAMRMLQQKQYADFGPTLAAEHLARAGLRVSRETLRKWMSTAGLWRPRRQRVAQVHVWRERRATFGELVLWDTSEFAWLEDRGGPELQLIAMIDDATSRLWARLVEHDSTEENLRTLEGWLRRHGRPVAFYTDKASLFHINRPAQLDEQLRGAPARTQIGRALDELGIRGIVAHSPQAKGRIERAFGTLQDRLVKEMRVAGVGTREEANRFLVEVFLPFWEQRFTVEPRRSRDAHRPLGREYRLEQILSVRIARTVGQDHTVTLEGQRWGVPREAVCAGLRGARVEIERRLQGRHWLRFRNRYLPLVACPPAPRAASPSGLRPPGLAARKAKPKPKSIPPPDHPWRRPWKRTLLLCQKPDISTLR
;
A
#
# COMPACT_ATOMS: atom_id res chain seq x y z
N MET A 1 55.86 32.09 29.32
CA MET A 1 54.42 32.18 28.97
C MET A 1 54.24 31.39 27.67
N GLU A 2 53.55 30.30 27.72
CA GLU A 2 53.21 29.57 26.49
C GLU A 2 52.33 30.46 25.61
N PRO A 3 52.56 30.46 24.28
CA PRO A 3 51.75 31.24 23.37
C PRO A 3 50.34 30.73 23.38
N GLU A 4 49.38 31.58 23.64
CA GLU A 4 47.97 31.26 23.69
C GLU A 4 47.47 30.77 22.31
N ARG A 5 47.03 29.51 22.19
CA ARG A 5 46.51 28.94 20.97
C ARG A 5 45.03 29.31 20.81
N ILE A 6 44.72 29.97 19.71
CA ILE A 6 43.34 30.31 19.31
C ILE A 6 42.91 29.43 18.18
N GLU A 7 41.89 28.57 18.38
CA GLU A 7 41.27 27.81 17.31
C GLU A 7 40.28 28.66 16.50
N LEU A 8 40.59 28.89 15.23
CA LEU A 8 39.77 29.65 14.33
C LEU A 8 39.23 28.76 13.19
N SER A 9 37.93 28.90 12.89
CA SER A 9 37.34 28.31 11.68
C SER A 9 37.91 29.03 10.42
N GLN A 10 37.79 28.41 9.25
CA GLN A 10 38.25 29.01 7.98
C GLN A 10 37.64 30.41 7.78
N ARG A 11 36.34 30.58 8.06
CA ARG A 11 35.65 31.87 7.94
C ARG A 11 36.17 32.90 8.93
N GLU A 12 36.55 32.51 10.12
CA GLU A 12 37.12 33.41 11.11
C GLU A 12 38.54 33.83 10.71
N ARG A 13 39.34 32.94 10.19
CA ARG A 13 40.66 33.24 9.62
C ARG A 13 40.59 34.23 8.45
N ASP A 14 39.64 34.00 7.52
CA ASP A 14 39.44 34.87 6.39
C ASP A 14 38.96 36.27 6.83
N ARG A 15 38.08 36.35 7.83
CA ARG A 15 37.67 37.60 8.44
C ARG A 15 38.85 38.32 9.10
N LEU A 16 39.68 37.62 9.85
CA LEU A 16 40.81 38.17 10.55
C LEU A 16 41.81 38.79 9.55
N LYS A 17 42.14 38.10 8.46
CA LYS A 17 42.98 38.62 7.40
C LYS A 17 42.47 39.95 6.85
N VAL A 18 41.21 40.03 6.49
CA VAL A 18 40.59 41.25 5.94
C VAL A 18 40.53 42.35 6.98
N LEU A 19 40.27 42.06 8.24
CA LEU A 19 40.23 43.02 9.30
C LEU A 19 41.62 43.62 9.58
N HIS A 20 42.71 42.83 9.54
CA HIS A 20 44.08 43.29 9.61
C HIS A 20 44.45 44.20 8.46
N GLU A 21 44.02 43.87 7.19
CA GLU A 21 44.23 44.75 6.04
C GLU A 21 43.53 46.10 6.19
N VAL A 22 42.30 46.11 6.77
CA VAL A 22 41.59 47.35 7.09
C VAL A 22 42.28 48.11 8.20
N GLU A 23 42.80 47.46 9.21
CA GLU A 23 43.50 48.09 10.35
C GLU A 23 44.83 48.72 9.94
N ARG A 24 45.53 48.09 9.01
CA ARG A 24 46.78 48.59 8.41
C ARG A 24 46.55 49.69 7.38
N GLY A 25 45.30 50.01 7.05
CA GLY A 25 44.95 51.04 6.08
C GLY A 25 45.05 50.56 4.59
N HIS A 26 45.33 49.30 4.34
CA HIS A 26 45.39 48.72 2.98
C HIS A 26 44.01 48.56 2.35
N LEU A 27 42.95 48.48 3.15
CA LEU A 27 41.57 48.39 2.68
C LEU A 27 40.71 49.42 3.45
N THR A 28 39.72 50.02 2.78
CA THR A 28 38.70 50.79 3.48
C THR A 28 37.71 49.85 4.23
N GLN A 29 37.01 50.37 5.24
CA GLN A 29 35.97 49.58 5.94
C GLN A 29 34.86 49.13 5.02
N VAL A 30 34.53 49.93 4.02
CA VAL A 30 33.53 49.63 2.98
C VAL A 30 33.99 48.47 2.10
N ASP A 31 35.25 48.50 1.67
CA ASP A 31 35.81 47.43 0.83
C ASP A 31 35.97 46.13 1.62
N GLY A 32 36.39 46.23 2.87
CA GLY A 32 36.40 45.09 3.81
C GLY A 32 35.01 44.47 4.01
N ALA A 33 33.98 45.32 4.14
CA ALA A 33 32.60 44.84 4.25
C ALA A 33 32.11 44.10 2.97
N ARG A 34 32.42 44.68 1.80
CA ARG A 34 32.13 44.01 0.52
C ARG A 34 32.83 42.67 0.42
N ARG A 35 34.12 42.61 0.73
CA ARG A 35 34.95 41.41 0.65
C ARG A 35 34.48 40.30 1.58
N LEU A 36 33.99 40.67 2.78
CA LEU A 36 33.47 39.77 3.77
C LEU A 36 31.97 39.46 3.64
N GLN A 37 31.28 40.12 2.72
CA GLN A 37 29.81 40.08 2.58
C GLN A 37 29.09 40.41 3.88
N LEU A 38 29.60 41.45 4.59
CA LEU A 38 29.05 41.95 5.84
C LEU A 38 28.64 43.43 5.66
N SER A 39 27.82 43.93 6.60
CA SER A 39 27.55 45.37 6.63
C SER A 39 28.74 46.13 7.23
N ASP A 40 28.91 47.41 6.84
CA ASP A 40 29.95 48.33 7.38
C ASP A 40 29.87 48.46 8.92
N ARG A 41 28.63 48.47 9.44
CA ARG A 41 28.41 48.47 10.87
C ARG A 41 28.97 47.23 11.56
N GLN A 42 28.87 46.07 10.88
CA GLN A 42 29.37 44.79 11.41
C GLN A 42 30.90 44.74 11.37
N VAL A 43 31.51 45.27 10.30
CA VAL A 43 32.98 45.37 10.18
C VAL A 43 33.52 46.30 11.26
N ARG A 44 32.92 47.48 11.48
CA ARG A 44 33.31 48.41 12.58
C ARG A 44 33.23 47.73 13.96
N ARG A 45 32.17 47.00 14.23
CA ARG A 45 32.05 46.25 15.49
C ARG A 45 33.13 45.19 15.66
N LEU A 46 33.47 44.48 14.57
CA LEU A 46 34.53 43.48 14.60
C LEU A 46 35.89 44.10 14.81
N LEU A 47 36.19 45.23 14.14
CA LEU A 47 37.45 46.00 14.37
C LEU A 47 37.61 46.46 15.80
N VAL A 48 36.56 47.03 16.41
CA VAL A 48 36.57 47.42 17.83
C VAL A 48 36.89 46.22 18.73
N ARG A 49 36.30 45.06 18.42
CA ARG A 49 36.55 43.83 19.18
C ARG A 49 37.98 43.29 18.99
N VAL A 50 38.45 43.27 17.75
CA VAL A 50 39.83 42.81 17.46
C VAL A 50 40.86 43.70 18.12
N ARG A 51 40.64 45.03 18.17
CA ARG A 51 41.50 45.98 18.90
C ARG A 51 41.50 45.77 20.42
N ALA A 52 40.34 45.38 20.97
CA ALA A 52 40.21 45.18 22.43
C ALA A 52 40.64 43.78 22.89
N GLU A 53 40.36 42.73 22.08
CA GLU A 53 40.50 41.33 22.47
C GLU A 53 41.59 40.59 21.63
N GLY A 54 42.34 41.34 20.79
CA GLY A 54 43.28 40.72 19.80
C GLY A 54 42.52 39.84 18.82
N ASP A 55 43.21 38.86 18.26
CA ASP A 55 42.66 37.91 17.26
C ASP A 55 41.43 37.11 17.77
N ARG A 56 41.27 37.00 19.09
CA ARG A 56 40.06 36.45 19.71
C ARG A 56 38.79 37.24 19.40
N GLY A 57 38.91 38.52 19.13
CA GLY A 57 37.78 39.39 18.82
C GLY A 57 36.98 38.98 17.57
N VAL A 58 37.57 38.17 16.69
CA VAL A 58 36.86 37.64 15.51
C VAL A 58 35.95 36.43 15.83
N VAL A 59 36.22 35.75 16.97
CA VAL A 59 35.45 34.58 17.40
C VAL A 59 34.06 35.01 17.85
N HIS A 60 33.05 34.26 17.43
CA HIS A 60 31.69 34.59 17.85
C HIS A 60 31.49 34.33 19.35
N ARG A 61 31.01 35.32 20.09
CA ARG A 61 30.86 35.26 21.58
C ARG A 61 29.99 34.11 22.09
N LEU A 62 29.07 33.63 21.23
CA LEU A 62 28.22 32.47 21.56
C LEU A 62 28.86 31.14 21.18
N ARG A 63 30.12 31.11 20.71
CA ARG A 63 30.82 29.86 20.43
C ARG A 63 31.02 29.09 21.73
N GLY A 64 30.61 27.85 21.76
CA GLY A 64 30.65 27.01 22.96
C GLY A 64 29.54 27.27 23.98
N GLN A 65 28.77 28.34 23.83
CA GLN A 65 27.63 28.61 24.68
C GLN A 65 26.39 27.83 24.25
N PRO A 66 25.60 27.27 25.17
CA PRO A 66 24.34 26.63 24.83
C PRO A 66 23.40 27.66 24.19
N SER A 67 22.70 27.24 23.13
CA SER A 67 21.70 28.07 22.45
C SER A 67 20.61 28.50 23.45
N ASN A 68 20.16 29.77 23.37
CA ASN A 68 18.99 30.27 24.13
C ASN A 68 17.71 29.46 23.88
N ARG A 69 17.69 28.67 22.80
CA ARG A 69 16.59 27.74 22.46
C ARG A 69 16.88 26.31 22.93
N LYS A 70 17.95 26.06 23.68
CA LYS A 70 18.26 24.74 24.24
C LYS A 70 17.13 24.36 25.20
N ARG A 71 16.49 23.24 24.95
CA ARG A 71 15.47 22.70 25.84
C ARG A 71 16.12 22.20 27.13
N GLU A 72 15.38 22.25 28.22
CA GLU A 72 15.77 21.71 29.50
C GLU A 72 16.11 20.21 29.41
N ALA A 73 17.09 19.76 30.16
CA ALA A 73 17.51 18.37 30.20
C ALA A 73 16.36 17.44 30.64
N THR A 74 15.55 17.88 31.58
CA THR A 74 14.36 17.17 32.08
C THR A 74 13.35 16.81 30.96
N VAL A 75 13.12 17.76 30.02
CA VAL A 75 12.25 17.53 28.85
C VAL A 75 12.86 16.50 27.91
N GLN A 76 14.17 16.59 27.70
CA GLN A 76 14.88 15.59 26.88
C GLN A 76 14.81 14.20 27.49
N GLU A 77 15.13 14.07 28.77
CA GLU A 77 15.09 12.78 29.49
C GLU A 77 13.70 12.15 29.45
N ARG A 78 12.65 12.94 29.72
CA ARG A 78 11.27 12.48 29.67
C ARG A 78 10.87 12.01 28.28
N ALA A 79 11.24 12.78 27.25
CA ALA A 79 10.97 12.40 25.85
C ALA A 79 11.69 11.10 25.47
N MET A 80 12.98 10.98 25.83
CA MET A 80 13.78 9.81 25.51
C MET A 80 13.31 8.56 26.28
N ARG A 81 12.96 8.69 27.55
CA ARG A 81 12.38 7.59 28.35
C ARG A 81 11.09 7.07 27.72
N MET A 82 10.22 7.95 27.22
CA MET A 82 9.01 7.54 26.51
C MET A 82 9.34 6.79 25.21
N LEU A 83 10.24 7.34 24.39
CA LEU A 83 10.60 6.76 23.09
C LEU A 83 11.39 5.43 23.17
N GLN A 84 11.97 5.11 24.32
CA GLN A 84 12.62 3.82 24.58
C GLN A 84 11.64 2.67 24.85
N GLN A 85 10.37 2.97 25.10
CA GLN A 85 9.37 1.92 25.31
C GLN A 85 9.15 1.10 24.03
N LYS A 86 8.88 -0.19 24.16
CA LYS A 86 8.72 -1.15 23.05
C LYS A 86 7.70 -0.67 22.00
N GLN A 87 6.62 -0.08 22.43
CA GLN A 87 5.57 0.42 21.51
C GLN A 87 6.02 1.55 20.58
N TYR A 88 7.09 2.28 20.92
CA TYR A 88 7.69 3.34 20.09
C TYR A 88 8.93 2.89 19.33
N ALA A 89 9.24 1.60 19.32
CA ALA A 89 10.36 1.07 18.57
C ALA A 89 10.31 1.50 17.10
N ASP A 90 11.45 1.80 16.51
CA ASP A 90 11.63 2.20 15.10
C ASP A 90 10.85 3.46 14.64
N PHE A 91 10.31 4.25 15.57
CA PHE A 91 9.70 5.53 15.22
C PHE A 91 10.69 6.47 14.55
N GLY A 92 10.27 7.10 13.44
CA GLY A 92 11.00 8.23 12.87
C GLY A 92 10.73 9.52 13.68
N PRO A 93 11.63 10.53 13.59
CA PRO A 93 11.50 11.77 14.36
C PRO A 93 10.17 12.52 14.16
N THR A 94 9.53 12.36 12.99
CA THR A 94 8.24 13.00 12.69
C THR A 94 7.12 12.36 13.50
N LEU A 95 7.02 11.02 13.46
CA LEU A 95 5.99 10.29 14.20
C LEU A 95 6.22 10.41 15.71
N ALA A 96 7.48 10.34 16.16
CA ALA A 96 7.86 10.57 17.53
C ALA A 96 7.41 11.96 18.04
N ALA A 97 7.59 13.02 17.24
CA ALA A 97 7.13 14.37 17.60
C ALA A 97 5.62 14.45 17.77
N GLU A 98 4.87 13.78 16.92
CA GLU A 98 3.40 13.74 16.97
C GLU A 98 2.92 13.05 18.26
N HIS A 99 3.50 11.89 18.61
CA HIS A 99 3.14 11.15 19.83
C HIS A 99 3.56 11.89 21.10
N LEU A 100 4.75 12.47 21.13
CA LEU A 100 5.18 13.31 22.26
C LEU A 100 4.26 14.51 22.43
N ALA A 101 3.82 15.15 21.36
CA ALA A 101 2.88 16.26 21.42
C ALA A 101 1.51 15.85 22.00
N ARG A 102 1.00 14.65 21.62
CA ARG A 102 -0.22 14.06 22.22
C ARG A 102 -0.05 13.80 23.73
N ALA A 103 1.17 13.48 24.18
CA ALA A 103 1.52 13.30 25.58
C ALA A 103 1.89 14.62 26.31
N GLY A 104 1.64 15.78 25.69
CA GLY A 104 1.92 17.11 26.27
C GLY A 104 3.38 17.59 26.11
N LEU A 105 4.24 16.82 25.44
CA LEU A 105 5.66 17.17 25.25
C LEU A 105 5.89 17.72 23.83
N ARG A 106 5.79 19.04 23.65
CA ARG A 106 6.01 19.69 22.36
C ARG A 106 7.50 19.88 22.08
N VAL A 107 8.07 19.02 21.23
CA VAL A 107 9.47 19.09 20.78
C VAL A 107 9.50 19.12 19.25
N SER A 108 10.38 19.94 18.68
CA SER A 108 10.50 20.01 17.23
C SER A 108 11.06 18.73 16.64
N ARG A 109 10.62 18.36 15.43
CA ARG A 109 11.13 17.21 14.69
C ARG A 109 12.65 17.21 14.57
N GLU A 110 13.25 18.37 14.32
CA GLU A 110 14.70 18.49 14.16
C GLU A 110 15.45 18.29 15.49
N THR A 111 14.91 18.78 16.59
CA THR A 111 15.46 18.53 17.94
C THR A 111 15.41 17.04 18.26
N LEU A 112 14.27 16.40 18.02
CA LEU A 112 14.11 14.94 18.20
C LEU A 112 15.05 14.15 17.30
N ARG A 113 15.21 14.54 16.04
CA ARG A 113 16.15 13.89 15.14
C ARG A 113 17.55 13.84 15.71
N LYS A 114 18.03 14.96 16.29
CA LYS A 114 19.34 15.03 16.95
C LYS A 114 19.40 14.13 18.17
N TRP A 115 18.43 14.25 19.08
CA TRP A 115 18.39 13.45 20.31
C TRP A 115 18.33 11.94 20.01
N MET A 116 17.45 11.53 19.13
CA MET A 116 17.28 10.12 18.74
C MET A 116 18.53 9.57 18.02
N SER A 117 19.19 10.39 17.19
CA SER A 117 20.45 9.99 16.56
C SER A 117 21.57 9.82 17.57
N THR A 118 21.71 10.75 18.52
CA THR A 118 22.73 10.65 19.59
C THR A 118 22.50 9.46 20.51
N ALA A 119 21.23 9.14 20.79
CA ALA A 119 20.86 7.98 21.60
C ALA A 119 20.83 6.64 20.82
N GLY A 120 21.15 6.63 19.54
CA GLY A 120 21.13 5.44 18.70
C GLY A 120 19.74 4.90 18.37
N LEU A 121 18.66 5.59 18.75
CA LEU A 121 17.28 5.17 18.51
C LEU A 121 16.84 5.39 17.06
N TRP A 122 17.54 6.21 16.31
CA TRP A 122 17.22 6.48 14.91
C TRP A 122 18.48 6.80 14.11
N ARG A 123 18.52 6.30 12.86
CA ARG A 123 19.57 6.60 11.88
C ARG A 123 18.95 7.04 10.57
N PRO A 124 19.52 8.05 9.88
CA PRO A 124 19.03 8.43 8.55
C PRO A 124 19.19 7.27 7.58
N ARG A 125 18.14 6.96 6.81
CA ARG A 125 18.26 6.02 5.71
C ARG A 125 19.23 6.61 4.66
N ARG A 126 20.17 5.82 4.15
CA ARG A 126 21.01 6.24 3.01
C ARG A 126 20.07 6.64 1.87
N GLN A 127 20.21 7.85 1.37
CA GLN A 127 19.50 8.26 0.17
C GLN A 127 20.04 7.41 -0.99
N ARG A 128 19.16 6.64 -1.63
CA ARG A 128 19.47 6.05 -2.93
C ARG A 128 19.59 7.19 -3.94
N VAL A 129 20.51 7.08 -4.89
CA VAL A 129 20.60 8.01 -6.02
C VAL A 129 19.21 8.12 -6.62
N ALA A 130 18.69 9.33 -6.69
CA ALA A 130 17.35 9.57 -7.21
C ALA A 130 17.35 9.23 -8.70
N GLN A 131 16.66 8.17 -9.08
CA GLN A 131 16.34 7.97 -10.50
C GLN A 131 15.38 9.09 -10.91
N VAL A 132 15.66 9.71 -12.03
CA VAL A 132 14.78 10.72 -12.60
C VAL A 132 13.51 10.02 -13.06
N HIS A 133 12.45 10.14 -12.26
CA HIS A 133 11.13 9.63 -12.61
C HIS A 133 10.33 10.73 -13.29
N VAL A 134 9.80 10.44 -14.48
CA VAL A 134 8.82 11.33 -15.12
C VAL A 134 7.54 11.28 -14.28
N TRP A 135 7.18 12.40 -13.68
CA TRP A 135 6.02 12.51 -12.84
C TRP A 135 4.76 12.60 -13.71
N ARG A 136 3.85 11.63 -13.55
CA ARG A 136 2.52 11.77 -14.12
C ARG A 136 1.72 12.80 -13.30
N GLU A 137 1.15 13.79 -13.97
CA GLU A 137 0.27 14.76 -13.33
C GLU A 137 -0.93 14.09 -12.65
N ARG A 138 -1.42 14.70 -11.56
CA ARG A 138 -2.66 14.30 -10.91
C ARG A 138 -3.84 14.55 -11.83
N ARG A 139 -4.88 13.74 -11.71
CA ARG A 139 -6.19 14.10 -12.26
C ARG A 139 -6.67 15.40 -11.63
N ALA A 140 -7.50 16.13 -12.37
CA ALA A 140 -7.92 17.45 -11.94
C ALA A 140 -9.04 17.40 -10.89
N THR A 141 -9.84 16.33 -10.90
CA THR A 141 -11.13 16.27 -10.23
C THR A 141 -11.20 15.04 -9.32
N PHE A 142 -11.72 15.20 -8.10
CA PHE A 142 -12.01 14.09 -7.20
C PHE A 142 -12.99 13.11 -7.85
N GLY A 143 -12.69 11.80 -7.78
CA GLY A 143 -13.51 10.74 -8.37
C GLY A 143 -13.31 10.51 -9.88
N GLU A 144 -12.41 11.24 -10.53
CA GLU A 144 -12.08 11.02 -11.94
C GLU A 144 -11.33 9.70 -12.17
N LEU A 145 -10.40 9.38 -11.25
CA LEU A 145 -9.61 8.14 -11.30
C LEU A 145 -9.26 7.69 -9.89
N VAL A 146 -9.60 6.46 -9.57
CA VAL A 146 -9.27 5.81 -8.31
C VAL A 146 -8.30 4.67 -8.59
N LEU A 147 -7.13 4.69 -7.95
CA LEU A 147 -6.14 3.62 -7.99
C LEU A 147 -6.56 2.55 -7.00
N TRP A 148 -6.56 1.29 -7.41
CA TRP A 148 -6.97 0.15 -6.60
C TRP A 148 -5.87 -0.91 -6.63
N ASP A 149 -5.37 -1.30 -5.47
CA ASP A 149 -4.27 -2.26 -5.34
C ASP A 149 -4.27 -2.91 -3.96
N THR A 150 -3.55 -4.03 -3.82
CA THR A 150 -3.40 -4.77 -2.57
C THR A 150 -1.93 -4.79 -2.16
N SER A 151 -1.68 -4.65 -0.85
CA SER A 151 -0.34 -4.71 -0.27
C SER A 151 -0.25 -5.84 0.75
N GLU A 152 0.72 -6.71 0.55
CA GLU A 152 1.15 -7.71 1.52
C GLU A 152 2.20 -7.09 2.44
N PHE A 153 2.01 -7.21 3.74
CA PHE A 153 2.93 -6.71 4.74
C PHE A 153 2.60 -7.31 6.12
N ALA A 154 3.54 -7.31 7.04
CA ALA A 154 3.30 -7.73 8.43
C ALA A 154 2.48 -6.65 9.18
N TRP A 155 1.20 -6.50 8.83
CA TRP A 155 0.34 -5.43 9.36
C TRP A 155 0.14 -5.48 10.87
N LEU A 156 0.11 -6.68 11.45
CA LEU A 156 -0.01 -6.87 12.90
C LEU A 156 1.34 -7.18 13.56
N GLU A 157 2.44 -7.26 12.80
CA GLU A 157 3.76 -7.65 13.31
C GLU A 157 3.68 -8.96 14.13
N ASP A 158 4.31 -9.01 15.30
CA ASP A 158 4.32 -10.18 16.20
C ASP A 158 3.17 -10.19 17.22
N ARG A 159 2.07 -9.45 16.96
CA ARG A 159 0.96 -9.31 17.91
C ARG A 159 -0.02 -10.49 17.94
N GLY A 160 0.31 -11.60 17.26
CA GLY A 160 -0.42 -12.86 17.35
C GLY A 160 -1.68 -12.97 16.52
N GLY A 161 -1.93 -12.02 15.64
CA GLY A 161 -3.03 -12.10 14.65
C GLY A 161 -2.65 -12.88 13.40
N PRO A 162 -3.62 -13.13 12.49
CA PRO A 162 -3.35 -13.72 11.19
C PRO A 162 -2.49 -12.80 10.31
N GLU A 163 -1.82 -13.37 9.32
CA GLU A 163 -1.23 -12.57 8.25
C GLU A 163 -2.34 -11.83 7.50
N LEU A 164 -2.17 -10.53 7.36
CA LEU A 164 -3.17 -9.68 6.72
C LEU A 164 -2.63 -9.05 5.45
N GLN A 165 -3.54 -8.81 4.52
CA GLN A 165 -3.32 -8.03 3.32
C GLN A 165 -4.17 -6.76 3.39
N LEU A 166 -3.67 -5.64 2.87
CA LEU A 166 -4.40 -4.38 2.82
C LEU A 166 -4.87 -4.10 1.39
N ILE A 167 -6.17 -4.22 1.16
CA ILE A 167 -6.80 -3.74 -0.07
C ILE A 167 -7.02 -2.24 0.08
N ALA A 168 -6.50 -1.44 -0.84
CA ALA A 168 -6.59 0.01 -0.79
C ALA A 168 -7.08 0.62 -2.10
N MET A 169 -7.91 1.64 -1.98
CA MET A 169 -8.39 2.50 -3.04
C MET A 169 -7.99 3.94 -2.72
N ILE A 170 -7.25 4.56 -3.62
CA ILE A 170 -6.78 5.94 -3.43
C ILE A 170 -7.16 6.81 -4.64
N ASP A 171 -7.79 7.93 -4.38
CA ASP A 171 -8.11 8.89 -5.43
C ASP A 171 -6.85 9.59 -5.96
N ASP A 172 -6.71 9.65 -7.27
CA ASP A 172 -5.54 10.21 -7.95
C ASP A 172 -5.42 11.73 -7.78
N ALA A 173 -6.54 12.43 -7.72
CA ALA A 173 -6.55 13.87 -7.59
C ALA A 173 -6.22 14.34 -6.17
N THR A 174 -6.85 13.74 -5.19
CA THR A 174 -6.87 14.21 -3.80
C THR A 174 -6.00 13.39 -2.85
N SER A 175 -5.64 12.15 -3.20
CA SER A 175 -5.07 11.14 -2.30
C SER A 175 -6.01 10.71 -1.18
N ARG A 176 -7.33 10.94 -1.27
CA ARG A 176 -8.30 10.35 -0.34
C ARG A 176 -8.22 8.84 -0.43
N LEU A 177 -8.23 8.21 0.74
CA LEU A 177 -7.99 6.79 0.91
C LEU A 177 -9.23 6.09 1.43
N TRP A 178 -9.52 4.93 0.88
CA TRP A 178 -10.38 3.91 1.47
C TRP A 178 -9.62 2.60 1.47
N ALA A 179 -9.63 1.87 2.58
CA ALA A 179 -8.88 0.62 2.68
C ALA A 179 -9.56 -0.36 3.63
N ARG A 180 -9.19 -1.65 3.49
CA ARG A 180 -9.68 -2.75 4.32
C ARG A 180 -8.58 -3.78 4.52
N LEU A 181 -8.37 -4.23 5.74
CA LEU A 181 -7.49 -5.33 6.09
C LEU A 181 -8.25 -6.66 5.98
N VAL A 182 -7.68 -7.60 5.26
CA VAL A 182 -8.27 -8.90 4.95
C VAL A 182 -7.24 -10.01 5.16
N GLU A 183 -7.68 -11.25 5.36
CA GLU A 183 -6.77 -12.40 5.46
C GLU A 183 -6.26 -12.84 4.09
N HIS A 184 -7.13 -12.75 3.06
CA HIS A 184 -6.79 -13.13 1.70
C HIS A 184 -7.36 -12.14 0.70
N ASP A 185 -6.58 -11.81 -0.32
CA ASP A 185 -7.02 -11.00 -1.46
C ASP A 185 -7.98 -11.82 -2.34
N SER A 186 -9.24 -11.85 -1.95
CA SER A 186 -10.30 -12.58 -2.65
C SER A 186 -11.24 -11.65 -3.41
N THR A 187 -11.98 -12.20 -4.36
CA THR A 187 -13.02 -11.46 -5.10
C THR A 187 -14.04 -10.85 -4.14
N GLU A 188 -14.50 -11.60 -3.13
CA GLU A 188 -15.48 -11.09 -2.17
C GLU A 188 -14.93 -9.92 -1.35
N GLU A 189 -13.71 -10.01 -0.86
CA GLU A 189 -13.13 -8.93 -0.04
C GLU A 189 -12.87 -7.68 -0.88
N ASN A 190 -12.51 -7.83 -2.15
CA ASN A 190 -12.43 -6.73 -3.09
C ASN A 190 -13.80 -6.09 -3.37
N LEU A 191 -14.85 -6.90 -3.54
CA LEU A 191 -16.21 -6.39 -3.71
C LEU A 191 -16.72 -5.69 -2.45
N ARG A 192 -16.38 -6.18 -1.23
CA ARG A 192 -16.68 -5.50 0.04
C ARG A 192 -15.96 -4.15 0.15
N THR A 193 -14.70 -4.11 -0.27
CA THR A 193 -13.91 -2.87 -0.26
C THR A 193 -14.51 -1.87 -1.25
N LEU A 194 -14.91 -2.33 -2.43
CA LEU A 194 -15.62 -1.53 -3.42
C LEU A 194 -16.96 -0.99 -2.88
N GLU A 195 -17.75 -1.83 -2.20
CA GLU A 195 -19.00 -1.39 -1.57
C GLU A 195 -18.76 -0.22 -0.62
N GLY A 196 -17.71 -0.29 0.20
CA GLY A 196 -17.36 0.77 1.13
C GLY A 196 -17.04 2.09 0.44
N TRP A 197 -16.27 2.05 -0.67
CA TRP A 197 -16.02 3.24 -1.48
C TRP A 197 -17.31 3.83 -2.08
N LEU A 198 -18.13 2.97 -2.71
CA LEU A 198 -19.36 3.39 -3.38
C LEU A 198 -20.38 4.01 -2.42
N ARG A 199 -20.52 3.46 -1.22
CA ARG A 199 -21.42 4.02 -0.20
C ARG A 199 -20.96 5.35 0.34
N ARG A 200 -19.63 5.55 0.42
CA ARG A 200 -19.03 6.77 0.97
C ARG A 200 -18.97 7.92 -0.04
N HIS A 201 -18.63 7.63 -1.28
CA HIS A 201 -18.33 8.65 -2.30
C HIS A 201 -19.20 8.58 -3.55
N GLY A 202 -19.89 7.47 -3.78
CA GLY A 202 -20.57 7.21 -5.04
C GLY A 202 -19.68 6.52 -6.06
N ARG A 203 -20.09 6.54 -7.33
CA ARG A 203 -19.47 5.84 -8.44
C ARG A 203 -18.42 6.72 -9.12
N PRO A 204 -17.10 6.42 -9.02
CA PRO A 204 -16.08 7.17 -9.73
C PRO A 204 -16.20 6.96 -11.25
N VAL A 205 -15.52 7.79 -12.03
CA VAL A 205 -15.48 7.65 -13.49
C VAL A 205 -14.72 6.39 -13.90
N ALA A 206 -13.57 6.13 -13.23
CA ALA A 206 -12.75 4.97 -13.54
C ALA A 206 -11.99 4.43 -12.31
N PHE A 207 -11.77 3.12 -12.30
CA PHE A 207 -10.76 2.47 -11.49
C PHE A 207 -9.52 2.09 -12.31
N TYR A 208 -8.35 2.24 -11.70
CA TYR A 208 -7.08 1.84 -12.26
C TYR A 208 -6.50 0.69 -11.42
N THR A 209 -6.40 -0.48 -12.02
CA THR A 209 -5.98 -1.73 -11.35
C THR A 209 -4.75 -2.32 -12.04
N ASP A 210 -4.14 -3.31 -11.42
CA ASP A 210 -3.09 -4.10 -12.07
C ASP A 210 -3.66 -5.17 -13.01
N LYS A 211 -2.75 -6.01 -13.54
CA LYS A 211 -3.07 -7.17 -14.37
C LYS A 211 -3.36 -8.44 -13.56
N ALA A 212 -3.62 -8.33 -12.26
CA ALA A 212 -3.97 -9.48 -11.46
C ALA A 212 -5.22 -10.20 -12.01
N SER A 213 -5.29 -11.49 -11.83
CA SER A 213 -6.38 -12.33 -12.36
C SER A 213 -7.77 -11.95 -11.84
N LEU A 214 -7.83 -11.27 -10.71
CA LEU A 214 -9.07 -10.71 -10.14
C LEU A 214 -9.67 -9.60 -11.02
N PHE A 215 -8.83 -8.82 -11.69
CA PHE A 215 -9.24 -7.65 -12.47
C PHE A 215 -9.21 -7.91 -13.97
N HIS A 216 -8.32 -8.79 -14.44
CA HIS A 216 -8.10 -9.02 -15.85
C HIS A 216 -7.95 -10.49 -16.18
N ILE A 217 -8.53 -10.92 -17.31
CA ILE A 217 -8.38 -12.28 -17.83
C ILE A 217 -7.17 -12.30 -18.75
N ASN A 218 -6.09 -12.95 -18.30
CA ASN A 218 -4.80 -13.01 -18.99
C ASN A 218 -4.71 -14.19 -20.01
N ARG A 219 -5.83 -14.74 -20.49
CA ARG A 219 -5.87 -15.81 -21.50
C ARG A 219 -6.51 -15.34 -22.80
N PRO A 220 -6.19 -15.96 -23.94
CA PRO A 220 -6.90 -15.71 -25.18
C PRO A 220 -8.40 -16.00 -25.04
N ALA A 221 -9.21 -15.26 -25.79
CA ALA A 221 -10.65 -15.50 -25.84
C ALA A 221 -10.96 -16.92 -26.34
N GLN A 222 -11.79 -17.65 -25.62
CA GLN A 222 -12.26 -18.99 -26.03
C GLN A 222 -13.24 -18.85 -27.19
N LEU A 223 -13.43 -19.96 -27.95
CA LEU A 223 -14.31 -19.96 -29.12
C LEU A 223 -15.73 -19.47 -28.79
N ASP A 224 -16.29 -19.91 -27.66
CA ASP A 224 -17.60 -19.46 -27.16
C ASP A 224 -17.68 -17.95 -26.90
N GLU A 225 -16.58 -17.34 -26.44
CA GLU A 225 -16.47 -15.91 -26.18
C GLU A 225 -16.37 -15.13 -27.48
N GLN A 226 -15.62 -15.67 -28.44
CA GLN A 226 -15.51 -15.12 -29.80
C GLN A 226 -16.86 -15.16 -30.54
N LEU A 227 -17.58 -16.29 -30.43
CA LEU A 227 -18.91 -16.45 -31.03
C LEU A 227 -19.97 -15.51 -30.40
N ARG A 228 -19.85 -15.21 -29.11
CA ARG A 228 -20.73 -14.24 -28.42
C ARG A 228 -20.36 -12.77 -28.66
N GLY A 229 -19.23 -12.50 -29.30
CA GLY A 229 -18.75 -11.13 -29.54
C GLY A 229 -18.41 -10.34 -28.27
N ALA A 230 -18.29 -11.00 -27.12
CA ALA A 230 -18.01 -10.36 -25.84
C ALA A 230 -16.86 -11.08 -25.12
N PRO A 231 -15.75 -10.40 -24.78
CA PRO A 231 -14.67 -11.00 -24.03
C PRO A 231 -15.15 -11.45 -22.64
N ALA A 232 -14.58 -12.56 -22.15
CA ALA A 232 -14.83 -12.96 -20.77
C ALA A 232 -14.44 -11.86 -19.80
N ARG A 233 -15.25 -11.68 -18.77
CA ARG A 233 -15.04 -10.67 -17.74
C ARG A 233 -14.80 -11.35 -16.40
N THR A 234 -13.93 -10.76 -15.59
CA THR A 234 -13.82 -11.15 -14.18
C THR A 234 -15.07 -10.74 -13.43
N GLN A 235 -15.28 -11.27 -12.23
CA GLN A 235 -16.41 -10.87 -11.38
C GLN A 235 -16.37 -9.38 -11.04
N ILE A 236 -15.18 -8.85 -10.77
CA ILE A 236 -15.00 -7.41 -10.50
C ILE A 236 -15.25 -6.60 -11.79
N GLY A 237 -14.69 -7.01 -12.91
CA GLY A 237 -14.93 -6.35 -14.20
C GLY A 237 -16.40 -6.27 -14.54
N ARG A 238 -17.16 -7.38 -14.36
CA ARG A 238 -18.62 -7.40 -14.53
C ARG A 238 -19.32 -6.40 -13.58
N ALA A 239 -18.94 -6.38 -12.30
CA ALA A 239 -19.53 -5.46 -11.33
C ALA A 239 -19.28 -3.98 -11.70
N LEU A 240 -18.07 -3.66 -12.14
CA LEU A 240 -17.73 -2.31 -12.62
C LEU A 240 -18.57 -1.90 -13.83
N ASP A 241 -18.76 -2.81 -14.80
CA ASP A 241 -19.58 -2.54 -15.97
C ASP A 241 -21.05 -2.31 -15.63
N GLU A 242 -21.63 -3.14 -14.75
CA GLU A 242 -23.01 -2.97 -14.27
C GLU A 242 -23.19 -1.65 -13.50
N LEU A 243 -22.14 -1.15 -12.85
CA LEU A 243 -22.11 0.16 -12.21
C LEU A 243 -21.81 1.31 -13.19
N GLY A 244 -21.53 1.00 -14.45
CA GLY A 244 -21.12 1.98 -15.46
C GLY A 244 -19.77 2.64 -15.12
N ILE A 245 -18.87 1.96 -14.43
CA ILE A 245 -17.54 2.44 -14.05
C ILE A 245 -16.51 1.83 -14.99
N ARG A 246 -15.62 2.65 -15.53
CA ARG A 246 -14.59 2.16 -16.44
C ARG A 246 -13.44 1.51 -15.66
N GLY A 247 -13.15 0.24 -15.95
CA GLY A 247 -11.93 -0.43 -15.50
C GLY A 247 -10.76 -0.12 -16.44
N ILE A 248 -9.64 0.35 -15.92
CA ILE A 248 -8.40 0.62 -16.66
C ILE A 248 -7.30 -0.27 -16.09
N VAL A 249 -6.74 -1.14 -16.92
CA VAL A 249 -5.65 -2.02 -16.51
C VAL A 249 -4.30 -1.32 -16.70
N ALA A 250 -3.45 -1.40 -15.70
CA ALA A 250 -2.11 -0.80 -15.72
C ALA A 250 -1.20 -1.47 -16.75
N HIS A 251 -0.66 -0.68 -17.67
CA HIS A 251 0.34 -1.14 -18.63
C HIS A 251 1.78 -0.78 -18.24
N SER A 252 1.98 0.05 -17.21
CA SER A 252 3.31 0.48 -16.77
C SER A 252 3.40 0.66 -15.25
N PRO A 253 4.55 0.37 -14.63
CA PRO A 253 4.79 0.59 -13.20
C PRO A 253 4.65 2.08 -12.80
N GLN A 254 5.06 3.01 -13.67
CA GLN A 254 5.01 4.45 -13.38
C GLN A 254 3.59 4.96 -13.08
N ALA A 255 2.60 4.30 -13.65
CA ALA A 255 1.19 4.67 -13.44
C ALA A 255 0.70 4.38 -12.00
N LYS A 256 1.35 3.46 -11.27
CA LYS A 256 1.02 3.06 -9.89
C LYS A 256 1.79 3.84 -8.80
N GLY A 257 2.75 4.67 -9.13
CA GLY A 257 3.65 5.32 -8.19
C GLY A 257 2.99 6.14 -7.05
N ARG A 258 1.68 6.45 -7.16
CA ARG A 258 0.94 7.10 -6.06
C ARG A 258 0.49 6.09 -5.01
N ILE A 259 -0.11 4.99 -5.44
CA ILE A 259 -0.58 3.96 -4.48
C ILE A 259 0.61 3.27 -3.83
N GLU A 260 1.73 3.06 -4.55
CA GLU A 260 2.97 2.54 -3.99
C GLU A 260 3.53 3.44 -2.88
N ARG A 261 3.52 4.78 -3.08
CA ARG A 261 3.91 5.73 -2.04
C ARG A 261 2.93 5.76 -0.86
N ALA A 262 1.64 5.60 -1.14
CA ALA A 262 0.65 5.46 -0.09
C ALA A 262 0.90 4.21 0.74
N PHE A 263 1.17 3.06 0.11
CA PHE A 263 1.54 1.83 0.82
C PHE A 263 2.80 2.01 1.66
N GLY A 264 3.86 2.65 1.14
CA GLY A 264 5.04 2.94 1.94
C GLY A 264 4.73 3.80 3.18
N THR A 265 3.79 4.74 3.09
CA THR A 265 3.34 5.54 4.22
C THR A 265 2.47 4.72 5.18
N LEU A 266 1.58 3.87 4.66
CA LEU A 266 0.71 2.99 5.45
C LEU A 266 1.55 1.94 6.21
N GLN A 267 2.49 1.29 5.55
CA GLN A 267 3.42 0.33 6.14
C GLN A 267 4.27 0.96 7.27
N ASP A 268 4.67 2.21 7.11
CA ASP A 268 5.41 2.90 8.18
C ASP A 268 4.48 3.41 9.30
N ARG A 269 3.34 4.02 8.98
CA ARG A 269 2.49 4.70 9.98
C ARG A 269 1.37 3.85 10.54
N LEU A 270 0.56 3.19 9.70
CA LEU A 270 -0.59 2.42 10.18
C LEU A 270 -0.16 1.29 11.12
N VAL A 271 0.90 0.57 10.77
CA VAL A 271 1.45 -0.52 11.60
C VAL A 271 1.83 -0.02 12.99
N LYS A 272 2.54 1.12 13.04
CA LYS A 272 3.02 1.72 14.29
C LYS A 272 1.90 2.32 15.14
N GLU A 273 0.92 2.97 14.51
CA GLU A 273 -0.25 3.50 15.20
C GLU A 273 -1.11 2.36 15.78
N MET A 274 -1.32 1.26 15.03
CA MET A 274 -1.97 0.05 15.53
C MET A 274 -1.19 -0.61 16.68
N ARG A 275 0.15 -0.58 16.64
CA ARG A 275 1.00 -1.08 17.73
C ARG A 275 0.79 -0.29 19.02
N VAL A 276 0.77 1.03 18.93
CA VAL A 276 0.53 1.91 20.09
C VAL A 276 -0.88 1.72 20.65
N ALA A 277 -1.86 1.47 19.78
CA ALA A 277 -3.25 1.22 20.17
C ALA A 277 -3.49 -0.22 20.68
N GLY A 278 -2.49 -1.10 20.65
CA GLY A 278 -2.59 -2.49 21.12
C GLY A 278 -3.49 -3.38 20.24
N VAL A 279 -3.67 -3.01 18.97
CA VAL A 279 -4.52 -3.74 18.01
C VAL A 279 -3.86 -5.08 17.66
N GLY A 280 -4.56 -6.21 17.87
CA GLY A 280 -4.05 -7.57 17.65
C GLY A 280 -4.91 -8.44 16.74
N THR A 281 -6.15 -8.04 16.42
CA THR A 281 -7.05 -8.82 15.58
C THR A 281 -7.42 -8.08 14.29
N ARG A 282 -7.90 -8.81 13.29
CA ARG A 282 -8.38 -8.22 12.03
C ARG A 282 -9.56 -7.27 12.25
N GLU A 283 -10.47 -7.64 13.11
CA GLU A 283 -11.68 -6.88 13.44
C GLU A 283 -11.32 -5.55 14.11
N GLU A 284 -10.42 -5.58 15.09
CA GLU A 284 -9.88 -4.39 15.75
C GLU A 284 -9.11 -3.51 14.76
N ALA A 285 -8.30 -4.12 13.88
CA ALA A 285 -7.52 -3.41 12.87
C ALA A 285 -8.42 -2.66 11.88
N ASN A 286 -9.51 -3.29 11.41
CA ASN A 286 -10.47 -2.63 10.53
C ASN A 286 -11.26 -1.53 11.25
N ARG A 287 -11.63 -1.73 12.52
CA ARG A 287 -12.26 -0.70 13.33
C ARG A 287 -11.34 0.50 13.53
N PHE A 288 -10.10 0.26 13.94
CA PHE A 288 -9.08 1.30 14.10
C PHE A 288 -8.82 2.05 12.78
N LEU A 289 -8.75 1.32 11.67
CA LEU A 289 -8.57 1.89 10.34
C LEU A 289 -9.68 2.88 10.02
N VAL A 290 -10.95 2.49 10.21
CA VAL A 290 -12.10 3.31 9.83
C VAL A 290 -12.34 4.47 10.80
N GLU A 291 -12.25 4.23 12.11
CA GLU A 291 -12.62 5.21 13.13
C GLU A 291 -11.49 6.20 13.46
N VAL A 292 -10.24 5.78 13.34
CA VAL A 292 -9.08 6.58 13.77
C VAL A 292 -8.18 6.95 12.60
N PHE A 293 -7.73 5.97 11.83
CA PHE A 293 -6.65 6.21 10.88
C PHE A 293 -7.12 6.89 9.60
N LEU A 294 -8.25 6.51 9.01
CA LEU A 294 -8.77 7.16 7.80
C LEU A 294 -9.13 8.64 8.02
N PRO A 295 -9.78 9.05 9.14
CA PRO A 295 -9.95 10.47 9.45
C PRO A 295 -8.62 11.22 9.62
N PHE A 296 -7.64 10.62 10.29
CA PHE A 296 -6.29 11.18 10.39
C PHE A 296 -5.62 11.31 9.02
N TRP A 297 -5.74 10.28 8.15
CA TRP A 297 -5.23 10.31 6.79
C TRP A 297 -5.84 11.45 5.98
N GLU A 298 -7.15 11.64 6.09
CA GLU A 298 -7.86 12.68 5.37
C GLU A 298 -7.37 14.07 5.74
N GLN A 299 -7.12 14.33 7.01
CA GLN A 299 -6.57 15.61 7.48
C GLN A 299 -5.11 15.85 7.07
N ARG A 300 -4.30 14.77 7.00
CA ARG A 300 -2.84 14.90 6.94
C ARG A 300 -2.23 14.67 5.56
N PHE A 301 -2.82 13.79 4.76
CA PHE A 301 -2.23 13.29 3.52
C PHE A 301 -3.05 13.59 2.27
N THR A 302 -4.23 14.16 2.41
CA THR A 302 -5.01 14.62 1.26
C THR A 302 -4.56 16.00 0.80
N VAL A 303 -4.87 16.29 -0.44
CA VAL A 303 -4.66 17.59 -1.07
C VAL A 303 -5.93 18.03 -1.78
N GLU A 304 -6.11 19.34 -1.88
CA GLU A 304 -7.21 19.89 -2.67
C GLU A 304 -7.06 19.55 -4.16
N PRO A 305 -8.13 19.14 -4.83
CA PRO A 305 -8.11 18.90 -6.27
C PRO A 305 -8.00 20.22 -7.05
N ARG A 306 -7.43 20.18 -8.25
CA ARG A 306 -7.33 21.39 -9.09
C ARG A 306 -8.69 21.97 -9.46
N ARG A 307 -9.73 21.16 -9.54
CA ARG A 307 -11.12 21.54 -9.78
C ARG A 307 -11.96 21.08 -8.60
N SER A 308 -12.71 21.99 -8.02
CA SER A 308 -13.57 21.75 -6.84
C SER A 308 -14.76 20.83 -7.12
N ARG A 309 -15.11 20.60 -8.41
CA ARG A 309 -16.19 19.69 -8.79
C ARG A 309 -15.85 18.25 -8.39
N ASP A 310 -16.83 17.54 -7.84
CA ASP A 310 -16.78 16.09 -7.64
C ASP A 310 -17.24 15.38 -8.93
N ALA A 311 -16.43 14.44 -9.42
CA ALA A 311 -16.74 13.65 -10.61
C ALA A 311 -17.48 12.34 -10.30
N HIS A 312 -17.68 12.00 -9.02
CA HIS A 312 -18.48 10.86 -8.65
C HIS A 312 -19.93 11.04 -9.12
N ARG A 313 -20.50 9.96 -9.59
CA ARG A 313 -21.92 9.89 -9.93
C ARG A 313 -22.68 9.29 -8.76
N PRO A 314 -23.87 9.79 -8.43
CA PRO A 314 -24.64 9.27 -7.31
C PRO A 314 -24.97 7.80 -7.52
N LEU A 315 -25.06 7.07 -6.42
CA LEU A 315 -25.54 5.71 -6.39
C LEU A 315 -27.06 5.74 -6.33
N GLY A 316 -27.72 5.73 -7.50
CA GLY A 316 -29.17 5.76 -7.62
C GLY A 316 -29.82 4.47 -7.13
N ARG A 317 -31.15 4.51 -6.92
CA ARG A 317 -31.92 3.34 -6.44
C ARG A 317 -31.95 2.17 -7.43
N GLU A 318 -31.65 2.43 -8.70
CA GLU A 318 -31.52 1.44 -9.78
C GLU A 318 -30.34 0.48 -9.56
N TYR A 319 -29.30 0.92 -8.84
CA TYR A 319 -28.13 0.10 -8.56
C TYR A 319 -28.34 -0.74 -7.27
N ARG A 320 -28.87 -1.96 -7.45
CA ARG A 320 -29.01 -2.91 -6.34
C ARG A 320 -27.64 -3.51 -6.02
N LEU A 321 -26.87 -2.86 -5.13
CA LEU A 321 -25.49 -3.25 -4.80
C LEU A 321 -25.38 -4.72 -4.38
N GLU A 322 -26.33 -5.25 -3.62
CA GLU A 322 -26.31 -6.65 -3.20
C GLU A 322 -26.30 -7.65 -4.37
N GLN A 323 -26.93 -7.28 -5.49
CA GLN A 323 -26.99 -8.11 -6.69
C GLN A 323 -25.75 -7.89 -7.56
N ILE A 324 -25.30 -6.64 -7.69
CA ILE A 324 -24.14 -6.26 -8.49
C ILE A 324 -22.86 -6.79 -7.86
N LEU A 325 -22.69 -6.56 -6.55
CA LEU A 325 -21.52 -6.97 -5.78
C LEU A 325 -21.68 -8.42 -5.26
N SER A 326 -22.01 -9.33 -6.13
CA SER A 326 -22.12 -10.76 -5.86
C SER A 326 -21.14 -11.56 -6.72
N VAL A 327 -20.75 -12.73 -6.27
CA VAL A 327 -20.01 -13.70 -7.10
C VAL A 327 -21.03 -14.54 -7.85
N ARG A 328 -20.98 -14.50 -9.18
CA ARG A 328 -21.90 -15.26 -10.06
C ARG A 328 -21.24 -16.49 -10.62
N ILE A 329 -21.88 -17.61 -10.42
CA ILE A 329 -21.37 -18.94 -10.81
C ILE A 329 -22.43 -19.63 -11.67
N ALA A 330 -22.09 -19.97 -12.92
CA ALA A 330 -22.96 -20.74 -13.78
C ALA A 330 -23.02 -22.20 -13.31
N ARG A 331 -24.22 -22.76 -13.17
CA ARG A 331 -24.48 -24.14 -12.80
C ARG A 331 -25.64 -24.69 -13.60
N THR A 332 -25.75 -26.04 -13.64
CA THR A 332 -26.91 -26.74 -14.19
C THR A 332 -27.74 -27.28 -13.04
N VAL A 333 -29.03 -27.05 -13.07
CA VAL A 333 -29.97 -27.55 -12.06
C VAL A 333 -30.19 -29.04 -12.25
N GLY A 334 -30.09 -29.84 -11.19
CA GLY A 334 -30.34 -31.26 -11.17
C GLY A 334 -31.82 -31.61 -11.37
N GLN A 335 -32.12 -32.90 -11.57
CA GLN A 335 -33.48 -33.38 -11.69
C GLN A 335 -34.32 -33.18 -10.44
N ASP A 336 -33.68 -33.11 -9.29
CA ASP A 336 -34.23 -32.85 -7.96
C ASP A 336 -34.31 -31.37 -7.57
N HIS A 337 -34.18 -30.48 -8.54
CA HIS A 337 -34.11 -29.00 -8.33
C HIS A 337 -33.00 -28.55 -7.39
N THR A 338 -31.90 -29.31 -7.33
CA THR A 338 -30.72 -28.89 -6.57
C THR A 338 -29.60 -28.43 -7.50
N VAL A 339 -28.68 -27.68 -6.94
CA VAL A 339 -27.41 -27.26 -7.54
C VAL A 339 -26.28 -27.55 -6.58
N THR A 340 -25.11 -27.91 -7.08
CA THR A 340 -23.92 -28.10 -6.24
C THR A 340 -23.02 -26.90 -6.32
N LEU A 341 -22.67 -26.34 -5.17
CA LEU A 341 -21.76 -25.23 -5.04
C LEU A 341 -20.72 -25.58 -3.98
N GLU A 342 -19.43 -25.55 -4.33
CA GLU A 342 -18.31 -25.82 -3.42
C GLU A 342 -18.46 -27.12 -2.61
N GLY A 343 -18.98 -28.18 -3.26
CA GLY A 343 -19.19 -29.49 -2.62
C GLY A 343 -20.50 -29.61 -1.81
N GLN A 344 -21.20 -28.49 -1.55
CA GLN A 344 -22.49 -28.49 -0.88
C GLN A 344 -23.64 -28.44 -1.88
N ARG A 345 -24.71 -29.20 -1.55
CA ARG A 345 -25.96 -29.17 -2.33
C ARG A 345 -26.90 -28.09 -1.78
N TRP A 346 -27.51 -27.37 -2.71
CA TRP A 346 -28.48 -26.31 -2.43
C TRP A 346 -29.75 -26.60 -3.21
N GLY A 347 -30.89 -26.55 -2.56
CA GLY A 347 -32.18 -26.80 -3.17
C GLY A 347 -33.00 -25.55 -3.36
N VAL A 348 -33.81 -25.53 -4.40
CA VAL A 348 -34.87 -24.53 -4.57
C VAL A 348 -36.10 -24.99 -3.78
N PRO A 349 -36.65 -24.18 -2.85
CA PRO A 349 -37.88 -24.51 -2.14
C PRO A 349 -39.03 -24.82 -3.10
N ARG A 350 -39.92 -25.76 -2.73
CA ARG A 350 -41.02 -26.21 -3.61
C ARG A 350 -41.89 -25.08 -4.14
N GLU A 351 -42.16 -24.11 -3.31
CA GLU A 351 -42.96 -22.91 -3.60
C GLU A 351 -42.32 -21.99 -4.66
N ALA A 352 -41.00 -22.07 -4.79
CA ALA A 352 -40.22 -21.26 -5.74
C ALA A 352 -39.89 -22.01 -7.04
N VAL A 353 -40.20 -23.29 -7.13
CA VAL A 353 -39.93 -24.08 -8.35
C VAL A 353 -40.82 -23.59 -9.49
N CYS A 354 -40.23 -23.42 -10.67
CA CYS A 354 -40.96 -22.99 -11.87
C CYS A 354 -40.67 -23.90 -13.08
N ALA A 355 -41.55 -23.83 -14.08
CA ALA A 355 -41.43 -24.62 -15.28
C ALA A 355 -40.11 -24.39 -16.03
N GLY A 356 -39.49 -25.46 -16.49
CA GLY A 356 -38.24 -25.44 -17.24
C GLY A 356 -36.99 -25.26 -16.40
N LEU A 357 -37.06 -25.33 -15.06
CA LEU A 357 -35.92 -25.18 -14.16
C LEU A 357 -35.01 -26.43 -14.17
N ARG A 358 -35.58 -27.63 -14.31
CA ARG A 358 -34.83 -28.89 -14.38
C ARG A 358 -33.90 -28.90 -15.59
N GLY A 359 -32.65 -29.25 -15.38
CA GLY A 359 -31.63 -29.29 -16.46
C GLY A 359 -31.25 -27.91 -17.00
N ALA A 360 -31.85 -26.83 -16.50
CA ALA A 360 -31.54 -25.51 -16.99
C ALA A 360 -30.16 -25.04 -16.52
N ARG A 361 -29.47 -24.30 -17.42
CA ARG A 361 -28.29 -23.56 -17.05
C ARG A 361 -28.69 -22.25 -16.37
N VAL A 362 -28.26 -22.06 -15.13
CA VAL A 362 -28.64 -20.96 -14.26
C VAL A 362 -27.40 -20.24 -13.73
N GLU A 363 -27.56 -19.01 -13.28
CA GLU A 363 -26.56 -18.30 -12.51
C GLU A 363 -26.90 -18.34 -11.01
N ILE A 364 -25.92 -18.71 -10.20
CA ILE A 364 -26.02 -18.61 -8.75
C ILE A 364 -25.29 -17.37 -8.32
N GLU A 365 -26.00 -16.49 -7.62
CA GLU A 365 -25.42 -15.32 -6.97
C GLU A 365 -25.09 -15.62 -5.51
N ARG A 366 -23.81 -15.65 -5.18
CA ARG A 366 -23.33 -15.63 -3.81
C ARG A 366 -23.13 -14.17 -3.38
N ARG A 367 -24.07 -13.68 -2.56
CA ARG A 367 -24.02 -12.29 -2.09
C ARG A 367 -23.05 -12.14 -0.93
N LEU A 368 -22.55 -10.91 -0.72
CA LEU A 368 -21.56 -10.61 0.32
C LEU A 368 -22.04 -10.93 1.74
N GLN A 369 -23.36 -10.97 1.97
CA GLN A 369 -23.97 -11.37 3.26
C GLN A 369 -24.07 -12.90 3.44
N GLY A 370 -23.49 -13.69 2.54
CA GLY A 370 -23.50 -15.14 2.59
C GLY A 370 -24.79 -15.80 2.06
N ARG A 371 -25.77 -15.02 1.61
CA ARG A 371 -27.00 -15.54 1.03
C ARG A 371 -26.77 -15.96 -0.42
N HIS A 372 -27.38 -17.10 -0.81
CA HIS A 372 -27.33 -17.63 -2.15
C HIS A 372 -28.69 -17.46 -2.84
N TRP A 373 -28.64 -16.98 -4.09
CA TRP A 373 -29.80 -16.79 -4.92
C TRP A 373 -29.55 -17.47 -6.28
N LEU A 374 -30.58 -18.15 -6.79
CA LEU A 374 -30.56 -18.70 -8.14
C LEU A 374 -31.26 -17.72 -9.08
N ARG A 375 -30.57 -17.29 -10.14
CA ARG A 375 -31.16 -16.44 -11.18
C ARG A 375 -31.54 -17.29 -12.39
N PHE A 376 -32.84 -17.32 -12.71
CA PHE A 376 -33.40 -18.01 -13.85
C PHE A 376 -34.46 -17.17 -14.54
N ARG A 377 -34.33 -16.90 -15.86
CA ARG A 377 -35.28 -16.12 -16.68
C ARG A 377 -35.74 -14.81 -16.00
N ASN A 378 -34.81 -13.98 -15.56
CA ASN A 378 -35.07 -12.73 -14.81
C ASN A 378 -35.79 -12.88 -13.43
N ARG A 379 -35.90 -14.09 -12.91
CA ARG A 379 -36.44 -14.34 -11.54
C ARG A 379 -35.29 -14.70 -10.61
N TYR A 380 -35.42 -14.27 -9.38
CA TYR A 380 -34.54 -14.66 -8.28
C TYR A 380 -35.25 -15.71 -7.43
N LEU A 381 -34.70 -16.90 -7.37
CA LEU A 381 -35.19 -17.99 -6.56
C LEU A 381 -34.29 -18.18 -5.35
N PRO A 382 -34.82 -18.30 -4.14
CA PRO A 382 -34.02 -18.56 -2.95
C PRO A 382 -33.37 -19.94 -3.03
N LEU A 383 -32.19 -20.07 -2.48
CA LEU A 383 -31.50 -21.35 -2.31
C LEU A 383 -31.37 -21.67 -0.83
N VAL A 384 -31.74 -22.87 -0.45
CA VAL A 384 -31.62 -23.41 0.90
C VAL A 384 -30.61 -24.54 0.91
N ALA A 385 -29.72 -24.57 1.89
CA ALA A 385 -28.74 -25.64 2.03
C ALA A 385 -29.46 -26.97 2.26
N CYS A 386 -29.15 -27.95 1.44
CA CYS A 386 -29.64 -29.31 1.67
C CYS A 386 -28.79 -29.96 2.77
N PRO A 387 -29.41 -30.73 3.69
CA PRO A 387 -28.63 -31.55 4.61
C PRO A 387 -27.69 -32.48 3.82
N PRO A 388 -26.51 -32.79 4.37
CA PRO A 388 -25.63 -33.75 3.72
C PRO A 388 -26.39 -35.04 3.47
N ALA A 389 -26.31 -35.57 2.24
CA ALA A 389 -26.92 -36.87 1.97
C ALA A 389 -26.40 -37.87 3.00
N PRO A 390 -27.29 -38.64 3.65
CA PRO A 390 -26.82 -39.68 4.54
C PRO A 390 -25.80 -40.51 3.71
N ARG A 391 -24.57 -40.62 4.19
CA ARG A 391 -23.60 -41.52 3.59
C ARG A 391 -24.34 -42.85 3.52
N ALA A 392 -24.69 -43.30 2.30
CA ALA A 392 -25.15 -44.65 2.09
C ALA A 392 -24.10 -45.51 2.77
N ALA A 393 -24.49 -46.17 3.86
CA ALA A 393 -23.63 -47.17 4.46
C ALA A 393 -23.25 -48.07 3.28
N SER A 394 -21.99 -48.11 2.95
CA SER A 394 -21.49 -49.03 1.93
C SER A 394 -22.11 -50.36 2.33
N PRO A 395 -22.94 -51.01 1.47
CA PRO A 395 -23.51 -52.28 1.88
C PRO A 395 -22.30 -53.10 2.30
N SER A 396 -22.25 -53.44 3.59
CA SER A 396 -21.31 -54.42 4.10
C SER A 396 -21.65 -55.70 3.33
N GLY A 397 -21.05 -55.79 2.13
CA GLY A 397 -21.28 -56.92 1.25
C GLY A 397 -20.78 -58.14 1.98
N LEU A 398 -21.73 -58.97 2.40
CA LEU A 398 -21.52 -60.39 2.59
C LEU A 398 -20.76 -60.90 1.36
N ARG A 399 -19.43 -60.94 1.46
CA ARG A 399 -18.62 -61.66 0.49
C ARG A 399 -19.06 -63.13 0.56
N PRO A 400 -19.54 -63.72 -0.53
CA PRO A 400 -19.75 -65.16 -0.54
C PRO A 400 -18.41 -65.83 -0.22
N PRO A 401 -18.35 -66.87 0.63
CA PRO A 401 -17.13 -67.60 0.93
C PRO A 401 -16.69 -68.38 -0.32
N GLY A 402 -15.52 -68.08 -0.82
CA GLY A 402 -14.85 -68.95 -1.77
C GLY A 402 -14.62 -68.42 -3.17
N LEU A 403 -13.77 -67.40 -3.30
CA LEU A 403 -12.89 -67.25 -4.46
C LEU A 403 -11.64 -66.54 -4.01
N ALA A 404 -10.55 -67.29 -3.90
CA ALA A 404 -9.24 -66.76 -3.53
C ALA A 404 -8.89 -65.59 -4.45
N ALA A 405 -8.66 -64.39 -3.83
CA ALA A 405 -8.26 -63.21 -4.57
C ALA A 405 -6.93 -63.48 -5.27
N ARG A 406 -6.95 -63.59 -6.59
CA ARG A 406 -5.75 -63.47 -7.41
C ARG A 406 -5.13 -62.13 -7.10
N LYS A 407 -3.97 -62.13 -6.41
CA LYS A 407 -3.14 -60.94 -6.20
C LYS A 407 -2.87 -60.34 -7.59
N ALA A 408 -3.42 -59.17 -7.84
CA ALA A 408 -3.10 -58.41 -9.05
C ALA A 408 -1.59 -58.15 -9.02
N LYS A 409 -0.87 -58.62 -10.00
CA LYS A 409 0.56 -58.29 -10.17
C LYS A 409 0.67 -56.76 -10.26
N PRO A 410 1.59 -56.15 -9.56
CA PRO A 410 1.82 -54.71 -9.69
C PRO A 410 2.17 -54.42 -11.15
N LYS A 411 1.48 -53.46 -11.76
CA LYS A 411 1.82 -52.99 -13.13
C LYS A 411 3.29 -52.53 -13.08
N PRO A 412 4.14 -53.04 -14.03
CA PRO A 412 5.52 -52.58 -14.06
C PRO A 412 5.54 -51.07 -14.24
N LYS A 413 6.31 -50.37 -13.42
CA LYS A 413 6.58 -48.95 -13.62
C LYS A 413 7.21 -48.81 -14.99
N SER A 414 6.50 -48.23 -15.95
CA SER A 414 7.01 -47.89 -17.27
C SER A 414 8.15 -46.91 -17.09
N ILE A 415 9.37 -47.39 -17.15
CA ILE A 415 10.55 -46.55 -17.18
C ILE A 415 10.71 -46.12 -18.63
N PRO A 416 10.66 -44.80 -18.93
CA PRO A 416 10.81 -44.35 -20.30
C PRO A 416 12.15 -44.82 -20.90
N PRO A 417 12.21 -45.13 -22.20
CA PRO A 417 13.45 -45.56 -22.86
C PRO A 417 14.55 -44.52 -22.73
N PRO A 418 15.82 -44.88 -22.90
CA PRO A 418 16.97 -43.98 -22.70
C PRO A 418 16.90 -42.70 -23.51
N ASP A 419 16.30 -42.70 -24.66
CA ASP A 419 16.20 -41.60 -25.64
C ASP A 419 14.97 -40.72 -25.41
N HIS A 420 14.17 -41.01 -24.36
CA HIS A 420 12.97 -40.24 -24.10
C HIS A 420 13.30 -38.77 -23.76
N PRO A 421 12.57 -37.75 -24.31
CA PRO A 421 12.87 -36.34 -24.11
C PRO A 421 13.05 -35.91 -22.65
N TRP A 422 12.39 -36.56 -21.72
CA TRP A 422 12.46 -36.28 -20.27
C TRP A 422 13.77 -36.74 -19.62
N ARG A 423 14.59 -37.54 -20.28
CA ARG A 423 15.90 -37.99 -19.81
C ARG A 423 17.04 -37.15 -20.32
N ARG A 424 16.79 -36.23 -21.25
CA ARG A 424 17.82 -35.33 -21.77
C ARG A 424 18.05 -34.20 -20.78
N PRO A 425 19.29 -33.91 -20.35
CA PRO A 425 19.57 -32.76 -19.50
C PRO A 425 19.19 -31.48 -20.23
N TRP A 426 18.47 -30.59 -19.58
CA TRP A 426 18.08 -29.28 -20.08
C TRP A 426 19.33 -28.44 -20.38
N LYS A 427 19.78 -28.38 -21.62
CA LYS A 427 20.83 -27.44 -22.04
C LYS A 427 20.24 -26.05 -21.99
N ARG A 428 20.65 -25.26 -20.99
CA ARG A 428 20.47 -23.82 -20.99
C ARG A 428 21.21 -23.25 -22.22
N THR A 429 20.50 -22.95 -23.28
CA THR A 429 21.04 -22.16 -24.40
C THR A 429 21.17 -20.73 -23.91
N LEU A 430 22.37 -20.33 -23.49
CA LEU A 430 22.74 -18.94 -23.34
C LEU A 430 22.72 -18.31 -24.73
N LEU A 431 21.64 -17.60 -25.07
CA LEU A 431 21.63 -16.66 -26.18
C LEU A 431 22.56 -15.52 -25.81
N LEU A 432 23.82 -15.60 -26.31
CA LEU A 432 24.73 -14.47 -26.39
C LEU A 432 24.09 -13.44 -27.32
N CYS A 433 23.54 -12.37 -26.76
CA CYS A 433 23.24 -11.15 -27.49
C CYS A 433 24.55 -10.59 -28.05
N GLN A 434 24.82 -10.84 -29.31
CA GLN A 434 25.82 -10.07 -30.07
C GLN A 434 25.32 -8.61 -30.13
N LYS A 435 26.10 -7.71 -29.58
CA LYS A 435 25.94 -6.25 -29.78
C LYS A 435 26.21 -5.96 -31.29
N PRO A 436 25.34 -5.18 -31.92
CA PRO A 436 25.69 -4.69 -33.28
C PRO A 436 26.85 -3.70 -33.20
N ASP A 437 27.82 -3.93 -34.04
CA ASP A 437 29.01 -3.09 -34.21
C ASP A 437 28.61 -1.77 -34.88
N ILE A 438 28.74 -0.65 -34.15
CA ILE A 438 28.47 0.70 -34.66
C ILE A 438 29.78 1.30 -35.15
N SER A 439 30.31 0.80 -36.24
CA SER A 439 31.51 1.38 -36.88
C SER A 439 31.41 1.64 -38.38
N THR A 440 30.19 1.84 -38.91
CA THR A 440 30.07 2.32 -40.31
C THR A 440 28.80 3.13 -40.48
N LEU A 441 28.86 4.42 -40.18
CA LEU A 441 28.10 5.46 -40.90
C LEU A 441 28.74 6.82 -40.59
N ARG A 442 29.46 7.28 -41.62
CA ARG A 442 29.87 8.67 -41.76
C ARG A 442 28.68 9.55 -42.01
#